data_40eebaa8de8fc2a485f3f8c5b306e174
#
_entry.id   40eebaa8de8fc2a485f3f8c5b306e174
#
_cell.length_a   1.000
_cell.length_b   1.000
_cell.length_c   1.000
_cell.angle_alpha   90.00
_cell.angle_beta   90.00
_cell.angle_gamma   90.00
#
_symmetry.space_group_name_H-M   'P 1'
#
loop_
_entity.id
_entity.type
_entity.pdbx_description
1 polymer ?
#
loop_
_entity_poly.entity_id
_entity_poly.type
_entity_poly.pdbx_seq_one_letter_code
_entity_poly.pdbx_strand_id
1 'polypeptide(L)'
;MNTQVHAASNAPNLGMQVTTFENPMGIDGFEFVEFAAPAGQAAQLHDYFTNMGFTAVLRHRQRAITVYRQGGVNFLVNEEPDSFAADFAAKHGPCACGFAIRFKRPASEVLSAALGNGAEEVTLLADTRAVPAPVIKDRKSVV
;
A
#
# COMPACT_ATOMS: atom_id res chain seq x y z
N MET A 1 13.63 25.23 21.52
CA MET A 1 12.19 25.12 21.22
C MET A 1 11.93 25.96 19.98
N ASN A 2 11.81 25.35 18.83
CA ASN A 2 11.62 26.07 17.58
C ASN A 2 10.34 25.54 16.91
N THR A 3 9.24 26.25 17.18
CA THR A 3 7.92 25.93 16.62
C THR A 3 7.89 26.47 15.18
N GLN A 4 8.13 25.63 14.19
CA GLN A 4 7.85 25.99 12.80
C GLN A 4 6.35 25.93 12.56
N VAL A 5 5.74 27.09 12.42
CA VAL A 5 4.36 27.24 11.96
C VAL A 5 4.36 27.07 10.44
N HIS A 6 3.85 25.92 9.96
CA HIS A 6 3.58 25.75 8.54
C HIS A 6 2.35 26.57 8.16
N ALA A 7 2.51 27.39 7.12
CA ALA A 7 1.48 28.28 6.60
C ALA A 7 0.19 27.52 6.27
N ALA A 8 -0.91 27.94 6.88
CA ALA A 8 -2.24 27.44 6.61
C ALA A 8 -2.65 27.82 5.18
N SER A 9 -3.08 26.84 4.39
CA SER A 9 -3.75 27.08 3.12
C SER A 9 -5.07 27.82 3.37
N ASN A 10 -5.39 28.82 2.53
CA ASN A 10 -6.63 29.60 2.55
C ASN A 10 -7.86 28.75 2.14
N ALA A 11 -8.18 27.72 2.88
CA ALA A 11 -9.45 27.02 2.77
C ALA A 11 -10.51 27.77 3.60
N PRO A 12 -11.77 27.85 3.15
CA PRO A 12 -12.84 28.50 3.91
C PRO A 12 -12.96 27.85 5.30
N ASN A 13 -12.97 28.69 6.33
CA ASN A 13 -13.09 28.27 7.72
C ASN A 13 -14.51 27.71 7.97
N LEU A 14 -14.64 26.40 7.86
CA LEU A 14 -15.89 25.65 8.10
C LEU A 14 -16.16 25.40 9.59
N GLY A 15 -15.50 26.14 10.50
CA GLY A 15 -15.67 25.95 11.94
C GLY A 15 -15.08 24.66 12.49
N MET A 16 -14.31 23.92 11.68
CA MET A 16 -13.60 22.71 12.13
C MET A 16 -12.28 23.09 12.78
N GLN A 17 -12.08 22.70 14.04
CA GLN A 17 -10.77 22.72 14.67
C GLN A 17 -9.92 21.60 14.08
N VAL A 18 -8.87 21.96 13.35
CA VAL A 18 -7.86 21.00 12.89
C VAL A 18 -6.91 20.72 14.05
N THR A 19 -7.01 19.56 14.65
CA THR A 19 -6.03 19.09 15.64
C THR A 19 -4.85 18.49 14.87
N THR A 20 -3.68 19.09 15.01
CA THR A 20 -2.44 18.54 14.46
C THR A 20 -1.87 17.52 15.45
N PHE A 21 -1.63 16.31 14.99
CA PHE A 21 -0.94 15.28 15.76
C PHE A 21 0.54 15.23 15.34
N GLU A 22 1.41 14.88 16.30
CA GLU A 22 2.79 14.59 15.97
C GLU A 22 2.87 13.37 15.06
N ASN A 23 3.84 13.39 14.13
CA ASN A 23 4.12 12.30 13.22
C ASN A 23 5.50 11.70 13.48
N PRO A 24 5.68 10.99 14.61
CA PRO A 24 6.99 10.50 15.07
C PRO A 24 7.57 9.43 14.13
N MET A 25 6.72 8.71 13.41
CA MET A 25 7.14 7.69 12.42
C MET A 25 7.53 8.30 11.08
N GLY A 26 7.17 9.56 10.81
CA GLY A 26 7.44 10.22 9.54
C GLY A 26 6.63 9.65 8.38
N ILE A 27 5.37 9.26 8.63
CA ILE A 27 4.45 8.77 7.58
C ILE A 27 4.24 9.87 6.54
N ASP A 28 4.33 9.53 5.26
CA ASP A 28 4.19 10.42 4.11
C ASP A 28 3.11 9.94 3.11
N GLY A 29 2.13 9.22 3.61
CA GLY A 29 0.99 8.71 2.84
C GLY A 29 1.13 7.26 2.39
N PHE A 30 0.23 6.84 1.52
CA PHE A 30 0.28 5.52 0.89
C PHE A 30 1.25 5.51 -0.28
N GLU A 31 2.03 4.44 -0.41
CA GLU A 31 2.86 4.20 -1.59
C GLU A 31 2.07 3.47 -2.66
N PHE A 32 1.39 2.39 -2.28
CA PHE A 32 0.47 1.66 -3.17
C PHE A 32 -0.57 0.85 -2.39
N VAL A 33 -1.60 0.42 -3.09
CA VAL A 33 -2.51 -0.66 -2.67
C VAL A 33 -2.35 -1.81 -3.66
N GLU A 34 -2.17 -3.03 -3.14
CA GLU A 34 -2.05 -4.25 -3.91
C GLU A 34 -3.39 -4.97 -3.97
N PHE A 35 -3.81 -5.30 -5.18
CA PHE A 35 -5.01 -6.06 -5.47
C PHE A 35 -4.62 -7.41 -6.04
N ALA A 36 -5.37 -8.43 -5.67
CA ALA A 36 -5.25 -9.78 -6.19
C ALA A 36 -6.57 -10.24 -6.77
N ALA A 37 -6.50 -11.17 -7.70
CA ALA A 37 -7.67 -11.84 -8.26
C ALA A 37 -7.39 -13.33 -8.43
N PRO A 38 -8.41 -14.20 -8.29
CA PRO A 38 -8.27 -15.59 -8.67
C PRO A 38 -7.87 -15.72 -10.13
N ALA A 39 -7.21 -16.80 -10.49
CA ALA A 39 -6.77 -17.07 -11.85
C ALA A 39 -7.92 -16.88 -12.86
N GLY A 40 -7.68 -16.09 -13.90
CA GLY A 40 -8.65 -15.76 -14.94
C GLY A 40 -9.66 -14.66 -14.59
N GLN A 41 -9.65 -14.10 -13.38
CA GLN A 41 -10.57 -13.02 -12.95
C GLN A 41 -9.92 -11.63 -12.88
N ALA A 42 -8.64 -11.52 -13.13
CA ALA A 42 -7.92 -10.24 -13.08
C ALA A 42 -8.38 -9.24 -14.16
N ALA A 43 -8.94 -9.72 -15.26
CA ALA A 43 -9.49 -8.84 -16.32
C ALA A 43 -10.49 -7.82 -15.77
N GLN A 44 -11.32 -8.19 -14.81
CA GLN A 44 -12.25 -7.27 -14.16
C GLN A 44 -11.55 -6.13 -13.44
N LEU A 45 -10.45 -6.41 -12.72
CA LEU A 45 -9.68 -5.37 -12.02
C LEU A 45 -9.01 -4.42 -13.02
N HIS A 46 -8.47 -4.95 -14.11
CA HIS A 46 -7.87 -4.14 -15.18
C HIS A 46 -8.90 -3.20 -15.82
N ASP A 47 -10.11 -3.71 -16.11
CA ASP A 47 -11.20 -2.92 -16.65
C ASP A 47 -11.68 -1.84 -15.67
N TYR A 48 -11.84 -2.18 -14.40
CA TYR A 48 -12.26 -1.22 -13.39
C TYR A 48 -11.26 -0.08 -13.25
N PHE A 49 -9.97 -0.36 -13.15
CA PHE A 49 -8.96 0.70 -12.99
C PHE A 49 -8.86 1.56 -14.24
N THR A 50 -8.91 0.96 -15.43
CA THR A 50 -8.92 1.72 -16.69
C THR A 50 -10.16 2.63 -16.77
N ASN A 51 -11.34 2.11 -16.44
CA ASN A 51 -12.59 2.88 -16.46
C ASN A 51 -12.61 4.01 -15.40
N MET A 52 -11.90 3.84 -14.28
CA MET A 52 -11.69 4.90 -13.29
C MET A 52 -10.64 5.93 -13.71
N GLY A 53 -10.00 5.78 -14.87
CA GLY A 53 -9.00 6.71 -15.38
C GLY A 53 -7.56 6.42 -14.94
N PHE A 54 -7.30 5.25 -14.36
CA PHE A 54 -5.92 4.82 -14.11
C PHE A 54 -5.26 4.34 -15.39
N THR A 55 -3.98 4.61 -15.53
CA THR A 55 -3.16 4.15 -16.64
C THR A 55 -2.19 3.07 -16.18
N ALA A 56 -2.10 1.96 -16.91
CA ALA A 56 -1.08 0.96 -16.70
C ALA A 56 0.30 1.54 -17.07
N VAL A 57 1.11 1.85 -16.07
CA VAL A 57 2.40 2.56 -16.26
C VAL A 57 3.60 1.63 -16.22
N LEU A 58 3.50 0.49 -15.53
CA LEU A 58 4.59 -0.48 -15.39
C LEU A 58 4.03 -1.90 -15.42
N ARG A 59 4.80 -2.82 -15.99
CA ARG A 59 4.60 -4.26 -15.89
C ARG A 59 5.91 -4.90 -15.44
N HIS A 60 5.83 -5.79 -14.47
CA HIS A 60 7.00 -6.50 -14.00
C HIS A 60 7.56 -7.41 -15.10
N ARG A 61 8.89 -7.46 -15.25
CA ARG A 61 9.53 -8.18 -16.38
C ARG A 61 9.38 -9.71 -16.30
N GLN A 62 9.31 -10.26 -15.09
CA GLN A 62 9.35 -11.70 -14.82
C GLN A 62 8.11 -12.20 -14.08
N ARG A 63 7.22 -11.33 -13.64
CA ARG A 63 6.05 -11.65 -12.83
C ARG A 63 4.79 -11.05 -13.41
N ALA A 64 3.67 -11.70 -13.14
CA ALA A 64 2.35 -11.23 -13.56
C ALA A 64 1.85 -10.09 -12.65
N ILE A 65 2.61 -8.98 -12.59
CA ILE A 65 2.28 -7.80 -11.78
C ILE A 65 2.23 -6.57 -12.67
N THR A 66 1.13 -5.83 -12.61
CA THR A 66 0.90 -4.58 -13.34
C THR A 66 0.67 -3.44 -12.37
N VAL A 67 1.31 -2.29 -12.61
CA VAL A 67 1.11 -1.06 -11.83
C VAL A 67 0.24 -0.09 -12.60
N TYR A 68 -0.83 0.32 -11.97
CA TYR A 68 -1.75 1.36 -12.42
C TYR A 68 -1.51 2.65 -11.64
N ARG A 69 -1.54 3.80 -12.33
CA ARG A 69 -1.32 5.11 -11.70
C ARG A 69 -2.34 6.14 -12.17
N GLN A 70 -2.79 6.92 -11.21
CA GLN A 70 -3.56 8.14 -11.46
C GLN A 70 -3.08 9.21 -10.47
N GLY A 71 -2.45 10.28 -10.97
CA GLY A 71 -1.81 11.29 -10.13
C GLY A 71 -0.78 10.67 -9.18
N GLY A 72 -0.95 10.85 -7.88
CA GLY A 72 -0.09 10.28 -6.84
C GLY A 72 -0.54 8.91 -6.30
N VAL A 73 -1.59 8.31 -6.86
CA VAL A 73 -2.14 7.04 -6.40
C VAL A 73 -1.63 5.90 -7.27
N ASN A 74 -1.11 4.86 -6.63
CA ASN A 74 -0.64 3.65 -7.30
C ASN A 74 -1.47 2.44 -6.85
N PHE A 75 -1.95 1.66 -7.80
CA PHE A 75 -2.55 0.35 -7.59
C PHE A 75 -1.70 -0.72 -8.27
N LEU A 76 -1.44 -1.82 -7.58
CA LEU A 76 -0.79 -2.99 -8.14
C LEU A 76 -1.86 -4.05 -8.37
N VAL A 77 -1.87 -4.68 -9.54
CA VAL A 77 -2.62 -5.92 -9.78
C VAL A 77 -1.60 -7.04 -9.81
N ASN A 78 -1.72 -7.94 -8.84
CA ASN A 78 -0.87 -9.11 -8.69
C ASN A 78 -1.65 -10.35 -9.13
N GLU A 79 -1.21 -10.95 -10.25
CA GLU A 79 -1.78 -12.17 -10.83
C GLU A 79 -0.79 -13.34 -10.71
N GLU A 80 0.24 -13.17 -9.88
CA GLU A 80 1.29 -14.19 -9.73
C GLU A 80 0.72 -15.45 -9.08
N PRO A 81 0.80 -16.60 -9.76
CA PRO A 81 0.41 -17.87 -9.15
C PRO A 81 1.35 -18.21 -7.99
N ASP A 82 0.92 -19.10 -7.11
CA ASP A 82 1.72 -19.58 -5.97
C ASP A 82 2.25 -18.45 -5.06
N SER A 83 1.44 -17.41 -4.87
CA SER A 83 1.76 -16.24 -4.06
C SER A 83 0.75 -16.03 -2.93
N PHE A 84 1.14 -15.26 -1.90
CA PHE A 84 0.20 -14.82 -0.87
C PHE A 84 -1.04 -14.14 -1.48
N ALA A 85 -0.85 -13.33 -2.51
CA ALA A 85 -1.93 -12.65 -3.21
C ALA A 85 -2.90 -13.65 -3.86
N ALA A 86 -2.39 -14.71 -4.50
CA ALA A 86 -3.21 -15.76 -5.09
C ALA A 86 -3.99 -16.54 -4.03
N ASP A 87 -3.34 -16.93 -2.93
CA ASP A 87 -3.99 -17.63 -1.80
C ASP A 87 -5.07 -16.77 -1.14
N PHE A 88 -4.81 -15.48 -0.99
CA PHE A 88 -5.77 -14.53 -0.44
C PHE A 88 -6.99 -14.38 -1.36
N ALA A 89 -6.76 -14.19 -2.64
CA ALA A 89 -7.82 -14.04 -3.64
C ALA A 89 -8.64 -15.32 -3.81
N ALA A 90 -8.04 -16.49 -3.66
CA ALA A 90 -8.77 -17.78 -3.71
C ALA A 90 -9.82 -17.89 -2.59
N LYS A 91 -9.56 -17.27 -1.43
CA LYS A 91 -10.47 -17.29 -0.27
C LYS A 91 -11.52 -16.17 -0.32
N HIS A 92 -11.17 -15.01 -0.89
CA HIS A 92 -11.95 -13.78 -0.76
C HIS A 92 -12.49 -13.25 -2.09
N GLY A 93 -12.10 -13.83 -3.22
CA GLY A 93 -12.37 -13.27 -4.56
C GLY A 93 -11.43 -12.10 -4.90
N PRO A 94 -11.69 -11.38 -6.01
CA PRO A 94 -10.91 -10.20 -6.38
C PRO A 94 -11.00 -9.12 -5.30
N CYS A 95 -9.87 -8.75 -4.70
CA CYS A 95 -9.84 -7.83 -3.55
C CYS A 95 -8.48 -7.19 -3.34
N ALA A 96 -8.45 -6.16 -2.49
CA ALA A 96 -7.19 -5.64 -1.95
C ALA A 96 -6.61 -6.64 -0.95
N CYS A 97 -5.36 -7.05 -1.14
CA CYS A 97 -4.67 -8.01 -0.30
C CYS A 97 -3.51 -7.40 0.50
N GLY A 98 -3.11 -6.18 0.19
CA GLY A 98 -2.05 -5.49 0.88
C GLY A 98 -1.98 -4.01 0.54
N PHE A 99 -1.21 -3.28 1.31
CA PHE A 99 -0.89 -1.88 1.01
C PHE A 99 0.51 -1.53 1.55
N ALA A 100 1.12 -0.52 0.96
CA ALA A 100 2.38 0.03 1.45
C ALA A 100 2.21 1.48 1.89
N ILE A 101 2.87 1.81 3.00
CA ILE A 101 2.94 3.16 3.55
C ILE A 101 4.30 3.73 3.21
N ARG A 102 4.32 4.97 2.70
CA ARG A 102 5.54 5.73 2.45
C ARG A 102 5.97 6.47 3.71
N PHE A 103 7.25 6.47 3.96
CA PHE A 103 7.88 7.16 5.07
C PHE A 103 9.00 8.08 4.59
N LYS A 104 9.27 9.14 5.34
CA LYS A 104 10.42 10.04 5.12
C LYS A 104 11.73 9.50 5.66
N ARG A 105 11.68 8.33 6.32
CA ARG A 105 12.82 7.64 6.95
C ARG A 105 13.10 6.33 6.21
N PRO A 106 14.32 5.79 6.31
CA PRO A 106 14.65 4.47 5.78
C PRO A 106 13.72 3.37 6.33
N ALA A 107 13.30 2.45 5.47
CA ALA A 107 12.35 1.39 5.83
C ALA A 107 12.85 0.51 7.00
N SER A 108 14.17 0.27 7.10
CA SER A 108 14.78 -0.49 8.20
C SER A 108 14.62 0.19 9.57
N GLU A 109 14.72 1.51 9.62
CA GLU A 109 14.51 2.28 10.86
C GLU A 109 13.04 2.27 11.26
N VAL A 110 12.15 2.42 10.28
CA VAL A 110 10.71 2.37 10.50
C VAL A 110 10.28 0.99 11.00
N LEU A 111 10.80 -0.08 10.39
CA LEU A 111 10.54 -1.44 10.84
C LEU A 111 10.97 -1.63 12.30
N SER A 112 12.20 -1.22 12.64
CA SER A 112 12.70 -1.33 14.03
C SER A 112 11.80 -0.60 15.01
N ALA A 113 11.34 0.60 14.67
CA ALA A 113 10.41 1.36 15.51
C ALA A 113 9.03 0.69 15.61
N ALA A 114 8.52 0.13 14.51
CA ALA A 114 7.24 -0.58 14.50
C ALA A 114 7.28 -1.84 15.38
N LEU A 115 8.35 -2.63 15.28
CA LEU A 115 8.58 -3.81 16.12
C LEU A 115 8.68 -3.43 17.61
N GLY A 116 9.39 -2.34 17.91
CA GLY A 116 9.46 -1.78 19.28
C GLY A 116 8.10 -1.36 19.84
N ASN A 117 7.14 -1.04 19.00
CA ASN A 117 5.76 -0.72 19.34
C ASN A 117 4.80 -1.93 19.25
N GLY A 118 5.33 -3.14 19.10
CA GLY A 118 4.56 -4.38 19.12
C GLY A 118 3.98 -4.81 17.76
N ALA A 119 4.50 -4.30 16.65
CA ALA A 119 4.20 -4.85 15.34
C ALA A 119 4.87 -6.23 15.17
N GLU A 120 4.27 -7.09 14.36
CA GLU A 120 4.80 -8.39 14.00
C GLU A 120 5.33 -8.35 12.57
N GLU A 121 6.59 -8.73 12.36
CA GLU A 121 7.16 -8.87 11.03
C GLU A 121 6.67 -10.16 10.39
N VAL A 122 6.30 -10.08 9.11
CA VAL A 122 5.94 -11.24 8.30
C VAL A 122 7.07 -11.56 7.34
N THR A 123 7.62 -12.76 7.45
CA THR A 123 8.56 -13.29 6.47
C THR A 123 7.77 -13.93 5.33
N LEU A 124 7.48 -13.15 4.30
CA LEU A 124 6.99 -13.70 3.04
C LEU A 124 8.16 -14.32 2.27
N LEU A 125 7.91 -15.40 1.55
CA LEU A 125 8.90 -15.96 0.63
C LEU A 125 9.35 -14.86 -0.32
N ALA A 126 10.66 -14.64 -0.39
CA ALA A 126 11.25 -13.49 -1.10
C ALA A 126 10.80 -13.39 -2.57
N ASP A 127 10.51 -14.54 -3.18
CA ASP A 127 10.14 -14.64 -4.60
C ASP A 127 8.68 -14.28 -4.88
N THR A 128 7.84 -14.09 -3.86
CA THR A 128 6.39 -13.81 -4.04
C THR A 128 6.01 -12.36 -3.77
N ARG A 129 6.96 -11.52 -3.35
CA ARG A 129 6.70 -10.10 -3.07
C ARG A 129 6.69 -9.26 -4.34
N ALA A 130 5.69 -8.39 -4.46
CA ALA A 130 5.66 -7.39 -5.52
C ALA A 130 6.83 -6.39 -5.40
N VAL A 131 7.23 -6.06 -4.17
CA VAL A 131 8.30 -5.11 -3.85
C VAL A 131 9.19 -5.67 -2.73
N PRO A 132 10.53 -5.59 -2.83
CA PRO A 132 11.44 -6.02 -1.77
C PRO A 132 11.44 -5.00 -0.61
N ALA A 133 10.40 -5.00 0.20
CA ALA A 133 10.23 -4.13 1.35
C ALA A 133 9.92 -4.97 2.60
N PRO A 134 10.24 -4.47 3.81
CA PRO A 134 9.78 -5.08 5.05
C PRO A 134 8.26 -5.16 5.09
N VAL A 135 7.72 -6.26 5.60
CA VAL A 135 6.29 -6.48 5.73
C VAL A 135 5.94 -6.71 7.19
N ILE A 136 4.93 -6.01 7.66
CA ILE A 136 4.35 -6.22 8.99
C ILE A 136 2.92 -6.72 8.84
N LYS A 137 2.47 -7.50 9.81
CA LYS A 137 1.11 -8.02 9.86
C LYS A 137 0.14 -6.90 10.28
N ASP A 138 -0.97 -6.77 9.56
CA ASP A 138 -2.10 -5.99 10.04
C ASP A 138 -2.78 -6.72 11.21
N ARG A 139 -3.08 -6.01 12.30
CA ARG A 139 -3.72 -6.56 13.49
C ARG A 139 -5.07 -7.22 13.24
N LYS A 140 -5.74 -6.86 12.16
CA LYS A 140 -7.08 -7.37 11.80
C LYS A 140 -7.03 -8.54 10.82
N SER A 141 -5.90 -8.80 10.21
CA SER A 141 -5.72 -9.94 9.31
C SER A 141 -5.54 -11.21 10.13
N VAL A 142 -6.65 -11.76 10.61
CA VAL A 142 -6.69 -13.15 11.06
C VAL A 142 -6.81 -13.99 9.79
N VAL A 143 -5.70 -14.59 9.39
CA VAL A 143 -5.68 -15.58 8.31
C VAL A 143 -6.17 -16.91 8.84
#